data_a2d263323dd7eea9b4f1b085b5f0468a
#
_entry.id   a2d263323dd7eea9b4f1b085b5f0468a
#
_cell.length_a   1.000
_cell.length_b   1.000
_cell.length_c   1.000
_cell.angle_alpha   90.00
_cell.angle_beta   90.00
_cell.angle_gamma   90.00
#
_symmetry.space_group_name_H-M   'P 1'
#
loop_
_entity.id
_entity.type
_entity.pdbx_description
1 polymer ?
#
loop_
_entity_poly.entity_id
_entity_poly.type
_entity_poly.pdbx_seq_one_letter_code
_entity_poly.pdbx_strand_id
1 'polypeptide(L)'
;GTSLEGHVVGNDEGFTISMENFNKIISINEADFDCRVQANVSREQLNESLKDKGVFFPIDPGANASLGGMAACSASGTMAVRYGTMRTTVLGLTVVMANGDIIKTGSRAKKTSAGYNLTNLFVGSEGTLGIITEVHLRLSPIPESIMSAVCQFPDLDSAVLTAQEIIQYGVPIARVELLNKDQMDISIKYSKLENLESLPTLFYEFHGSEISNKESIDVVEEISKNNNGSEFKWASNTEERNKIWKARHNVYYSVKAQGDDVRVYATDVCVPISNIVECIKFAENELQ
;
A
#
# COMPACT_ATOMS: atom_id res chain seq x y z
N GLY A 1 11.02 -5.30 -11.43
CA GLY A 1 12.16 -5.52 -10.54
C GLY A 1 12.36 -4.36 -9.58
N THR A 2 11.28 -3.96 -8.84
CA THR A 2 11.33 -2.80 -7.92
C THR A 2 11.56 -3.22 -6.45
N SER A 3 11.72 -4.51 -6.17
CA SER A 3 11.94 -5.03 -4.83
C SER A 3 13.31 -4.58 -4.28
N LEU A 4 13.34 -4.19 -2.99
CA LEU A 4 14.55 -3.68 -2.32
C LEU A 4 15.42 -4.79 -1.70
N GLU A 5 14.87 -6.01 -1.55
CA GLU A 5 15.53 -7.13 -0.87
C GLU A 5 16.59 -7.85 -1.73
N GLY A 6 16.78 -7.46 -2.99
CA GLY A 6 17.79 -8.01 -3.88
C GLY A 6 17.49 -9.38 -4.49
N HIS A 7 16.36 -10.02 -4.18
CA HIS A 7 16.01 -11.35 -4.70
C HIS A 7 15.72 -11.42 -6.20
N VAL A 8 15.63 -10.28 -6.87
CA VAL A 8 15.52 -10.18 -8.34
C VAL A 8 16.88 -10.04 -9.04
N VAL A 9 17.97 -9.99 -8.28
CA VAL A 9 19.34 -9.91 -8.82
C VAL A 9 19.82 -11.33 -9.11
N GLY A 10 20.17 -11.60 -10.35
CA GLY A 10 20.68 -12.91 -10.77
C GLY A 10 22.07 -13.21 -10.22
N ASN A 11 22.39 -14.48 -10.07
CA ASN A 11 23.73 -14.98 -9.79
C ASN A 11 24.49 -15.24 -11.08
N ASP A 12 25.82 -15.34 -11.01
CA ASP A 12 26.70 -15.59 -12.16
C ASP A 12 26.39 -16.90 -12.91
N GLU A 13 25.80 -17.89 -12.23
CA GLU A 13 25.46 -19.20 -12.79
C GLU A 13 23.97 -19.37 -13.15
N GLY A 14 23.19 -18.28 -13.15
CA GLY A 14 21.76 -18.31 -13.37
C GLY A 14 21.35 -17.82 -14.76
N PHE A 15 20.04 -17.88 -15.03
CA PHE A 15 19.42 -17.20 -16.16
C PHE A 15 18.23 -16.37 -15.69
N THR A 16 17.98 -15.26 -16.37
CA THR A 16 16.88 -14.36 -16.08
C THR A 16 15.79 -14.52 -17.13
N ILE A 17 14.54 -14.68 -16.67
CA ILE A 17 13.37 -14.72 -17.55
C ILE A 17 12.75 -13.33 -17.59
N SER A 18 12.81 -12.67 -18.78
CA SER A 18 12.14 -11.39 -18.99
C SER A 18 10.64 -11.59 -19.21
N MET A 19 9.85 -10.81 -18.46
CA MET A 19 8.39 -10.76 -18.58
C MET A 19 7.90 -9.59 -19.46
N GLU A 20 8.77 -8.87 -20.14
CA GLU A 20 8.44 -7.63 -20.88
C GLU A 20 7.33 -7.79 -21.90
N ASN A 21 7.24 -8.96 -22.55
CA ASN A 21 6.20 -9.26 -23.53
C ASN A 21 4.83 -9.58 -22.92
N PHE A 22 4.73 -9.72 -21.60
CA PHE A 22 3.49 -9.99 -20.88
C PHE A 22 2.83 -8.69 -20.40
N ASN A 23 2.52 -7.77 -21.31
CA ASN A 23 2.11 -6.39 -21.00
C ASN A 23 0.69 -6.03 -21.44
N LYS A 24 -0.18 -7.02 -21.71
CA LYS A 24 -1.54 -6.78 -22.20
C LYS A 24 -2.56 -6.78 -21.06
N ILE A 25 -3.47 -5.82 -21.09
CA ILE A 25 -4.73 -5.87 -20.36
C ILE A 25 -5.68 -6.72 -21.18
N ILE A 26 -6.05 -7.90 -20.67
CA ILE A 26 -6.81 -8.92 -21.40
C ILE A 26 -8.29 -8.58 -21.38
N SER A 27 -8.83 -8.23 -20.20
CA SER A 27 -10.22 -7.83 -20.04
C SER A 27 -10.39 -6.92 -18.82
N ILE A 28 -11.37 -6.03 -18.91
CA ILE A 28 -11.90 -5.23 -17.80
C ILE A 28 -13.40 -5.47 -17.77
N ASN A 29 -13.91 -5.90 -16.62
CA ASN A 29 -15.32 -6.20 -16.41
C ASN A 29 -15.84 -5.25 -15.31
N GLU A 30 -16.28 -4.08 -15.75
CA GLU A 30 -16.69 -2.98 -14.85
C GLU A 30 -17.86 -3.39 -13.94
N ALA A 31 -18.86 -4.06 -14.52
CA ALA A 31 -20.04 -4.51 -13.79
C ALA A 31 -19.75 -5.57 -12.71
N ASP A 32 -18.67 -6.33 -12.87
CA ASP A 32 -18.26 -7.40 -11.95
C ASP A 32 -17.12 -6.96 -11.02
N PHE A 33 -16.62 -5.75 -11.20
CA PHE A 33 -15.48 -5.22 -10.45
C PHE A 33 -14.24 -6.11 -10.52
N ASP A 34 -13.90 -6.59 -11.72
CA ASP A 34 -12.70 -7.40 -11.94
C ASP A 34 -12.01 -7.08 -13.28
N CYS A 35 -10.73 -7.42 -13.34
CA CYS A 35 -9.98 -7.38 -14.59
C CYS A 35 -8.98 -8.54 -14.66
N ARG A 36 -8.56 -8.88 -15.89
CA ARG A 36 -7.49 -9.83 -16.15
C ARG A 36 -6.38 -9.17 -16.94
N VAL A 37 -5.18 -9.29 -16.43
CA VAL A 37 -3.98 -8.66 -16.99
C VAL A 37 -2.84 -9.64 -17.08
N GLN A 38 -1.91 -9.40 -18.00
CA GLN A 38 -0.64 -10.10 -18.04
C GLN A 38 0.33 -9.56 -16.99
N ALA A 39 1.29 -10.38 -16.60
CA ALA A 39 2.13 -10.17 -15.41
C ALA A 39 2.95 -8.87 -15.42
N ASN A 40 3.37 -8.37 -16.58
CA ASN A 40 4.18 -7.16 -16.68
C ASN A 40 3.36 -5.86 -16.83
N VAL A 41 2.04 -5.93 -16.86
CA VAL A 41 1.20 -4.72 -16.75
C VAL A 41 1.51 -4.05 -15.43
N SER A 42 1.86 -2.75 -15.45
CA SER A 42 2.13 -2.01 -14.24
C SER A 42 0.84 -1.52 -13.57
N ARG A 43 0.93 -1.25 -12.27
CA ARG A 43 -0.18 -0.66 -11.49
C ARG A 43 -0.69 0.64 -12.13
N GLU A 44 0.21 1.53 -12.52
CA GLU A 44 -0.16 2.81 -13.13
C GLU A 44 -0.81 2.61 -14.49
N GLN A 45 -0.26 1.72 -15.34
CA GLN A 45 -0.85 1.38 -16.64
C GLN A 45 -2.28 0.84 -16.49
N LEU A 46 -2.53 -0.03 -15.49
CA LEU A 46 -3.88 -0.50 -15.21
C LEU A 46 -4.80 0.64 -14.79
N ASN A 47 -4.40 1.44 -13.79
CA ASN A 47 -5.24 2.54 -13.29
C ASN A 47 -5.51 3.62 -14.33
N GLU A 48 -4.55 3.92 -15.23
CA GLU A 48 -4.82 4.80 -16.36
C GLU A 48 -5.88 4.24 -17.30
N SER A 49 -5.87 2.92 -17.55
CA SER A 49 -6.89 2.24 -18.37
C SER A 49 -8.27 2.16 -17.69
N LEU A 50 -8.34 2.40 -16.38
CA LEU A 50 -9.57 2.38 -15.58
C LEU A 50 -10.16 3.78 -15.33
N LYS A 51 -9.47 4.85 -15.69
CA LYS A 51 -9.74 6.24 -15.32
C LYS A 51 -11.21 6.68 -15.52
N ASP A 52 -11.81 6.28 -16.65
CA ASP A 52 -13.18 6.69 -17.00
C ASP A 52 -14.22 5.57 -16.79
N LYS A 53 -13.87 4.55 -16.01
CA LYS A 53 -14.67 3.33 -15.83
C LYS A 53 -15.36 3.22 -14.48
N GLY A 54 -15.26 4.23 -13.63
CA GLY A 54 -15.85 4.24 -12.31
C GLY A 54 -15.24 3.24 -11.31
N VAL A 55 -14.13 2.60 -11.68
CA VAL A 55 -13.42 1.61 -10.87
C VAL A 55 -11.92 1.89 -10.85
N PHE A 56 -11.23 1.41 -9.83
CA PHE A 56 -9.77 1.51 -9.72
C PHE A 56 -9.17 0.28 -9.04
N PHE A 57 -7.88 0.10 -9.24
CA PHE A 57 -7.09 -0.92 -8.54
C PHE A 57 -6.43 -0.29 -7.31
N PRO A 58 -6.77 -0.73 -6.08
CA PRO A 58 -6.45 0.02 -4.87
C PRO A 58 -5.07 -0.27 -4.25
N ILE A 59 -4.35 -1.32 -4.67
CA ILE A 59 -3.07 -1.65 -4.04
C ILE A 59 -1.98 -0.72 -4.58
N ASP A 60 -1.36 0.07 -3.68
CA ASP A 60 -0.48 1.19 -4.01
C ASP A 60 0.90 1.10 -3.36
N PRO A 61 1.74 0.11 -3.73
CA PRO A 61 3.12 0.08 -3.26
C PRO A 61 3.87 1.35 -3.65
N GLY A 62 4.94 1.67 -2.92
CA GLY A 62 5.71 2.89 -3.14
C GLY A 62 6.35 3.03 -4.55
N ALA A 63 6.47 1.93 -5.29
CA ALA A 63 6.99 1.91 -6.65
C ALA A 63 5.90 1.55 -7.67
N ASN A 64 6.06 2.00 -8.93
CA ASN A 64 5.22 1.55 -10.03
C ASN A 64 5.62 0.12 -10.43
N ALA A 65 5.10 -0.86 -9.71
CA ALA A 65 5.44 -2.27 -9.86
C ALA A 65 4.56 -2.98 -10.88
N SER A 66 5.08 -4.07 -11.45
CA SER A 66 4.31 -4.99 -12.30
C SER A 66 3.35 -5.83 -11.46
N LEU A 67 2.13 -6.05 -11.96
CA LEU A 67 1.07 -6.75 -11.23
C LEU A 67 1.40 -8.23 -10.95
N GLY A 68 2.14 -8.90 -11.84
CA GLY A 68 2.66 -10.23 -11.59
C GLY A 68 3.70 -10.26 -10.47
N GLY A 69 4.61 -9.27 -10.45
CA GLY A 69 5.58 -9.09 -9.37
C GLY A 69 4.91 -8.76 -8.04
N MET A 70 3.90 -7.89 -8.05
CA MET A 70 3.08 -7.59 -6.87
C MET A 70 2.38 -8.84 -6.33
N ALA A 71 1.83 -9.69 -7.19
CA ALA A 71 1.22 -10.95 -6.78
C ALA A 71 2.27 -11.91 -6.20
N ALA A 72 3.43 -12.06 -6.87
CA ALA A 72 4.50 -12.94 -6.41
C ALA A 72 5.06 -12.54 -5.03
N CYS A 73 5.16 -11.24 -4.74
CA CYS A 73 5.65 -10.72 -3.44
C CYS A 73 4.54 -10.49 -2.40
N SER A 74 3.28 -10.81 -2.72
CA SER A 74 2.12 -10.46 -1.85
C SER A 74 2.11 -8.98 -1.45
N ALA A 75 2.38 -8.08 -2.39
CA ALA A 75 2.53 -6.66 -2.14
C ALA A 75 1.33 -6.03 -1.44
N SER A 76 1.61 -5.00 -0.66
CA SER A 76 0.63 -4.13 0.00
C SER A 76 0.87 -2.67 -0.39
N GLY A 77 0.19 -1.75 0.27
CA GLY A 77 0.36 -0.32 0.10
C GLY A 77 -0.34 0.45 1.22
N THR A 78 -0.32 1.77 1.13
CA THR A 78 -0.89 2.65 2.16
C THR A 78 -2.39 2.49 2.34
N MET A 79 -3.10 2.00 1.32
CA MET A 79 -4.54 1.72 1.37
C MET A 79 -4.90 0.33 1.90
N ALA A 80 -3.92 -0.45 2.40
CA ALA A 80 -4.15 -1.83 2.83
C ALA A 80 -5.14 -1.94 4.00
N VAL A 81 -5.21 -0.95 4.87
CA VAL A 81 -6.15 -0.92 6.02
C VAL A 81 -7.60 -1.03 5.57
N ARG A 82 -7.95 -0.45 4.42
CA ARG A 82 -9.31 -0.50 3.87
C ARG A 82 -9.49 -1.56 2.80
N TYR A 83 -8.56 -1.63 1.86
CA TYR A 83 -8.74 -2.43 0.64
C TYR A 83 -8.01 -3.77 0.68
N GLY A 84 -7.22 -4.02 1.73
CA GLY A 84 -6.42 -5.23 1.87
C GLY A 84 -5.13 -5.19 1.03
N THR A 85 -4.61 -6.37 0.74
CA THR A 85 -3.34 -6.57 0.04
C THR A 85 -3.56 -7.39 -1.24
N MET A 86 -2.49 -7.68 -1.98
CA MET A 86 -2.57 -8.60 -3.13
C MET A 86 -3.19 -9.95 -2.74
N ARG A 87 -2.95 -10.46 -1.53
CA ARG A 87 -3.53 -11.71 -1.02
C ARG A 87 -5.06 -11.73 -1.07
N THR A 88 -5.71 -10.60 -0.81
CA THR A 88 -7.18 -10.49 -0.81
C THR A 88 -7.76 -9.99 -2.13
N THR A 89 -6.90 -9.41 -2.97
CA THR A 89 -7.31 -8.75 -4.22
C THR A 89 -7.15 -9.66 -5.44
N VAL A 90 -6.18 -10.60 -5.39
CA VAL A 90 -6.01 -11.58 -6.48
C VAL A 90 -7.11 -12.64 -6.41
N LEU A 91 -7.92 -12.73 -7.47
CA LEU A 91 -9.01 -13.69 -7.64
C LEU A 91 -8.54 -15.00 -8.27
N GLY A 92 -7.50 -14.94 -9.10
CA GLY A 92 -6.96 -16.10 -9.81
C GLY A 92 -5.67 -15.77 -10.55
N LEU A 93 -4.97 -16.80 -10.94
CA LEU A 93 -3.67 -16.71 -11.61
C LEU A 93 -3.60 -17.70 -12.78
N THR A 94 -2.82 -17.36 -13.81
CA THR A 94 -2.27 -18.31 -14.76
C THR A 94 -0.78 -18.45 -14.46
N VAL A 95 -0.32 -19.69 -14.22
CA VAL A 95 1.04 -19.98 -13.76
C VAL A 95 1.65 -21.07 -14.63
N VAL A 96 2.90 -20.90 -15.02
CA VAL A 96 3.73 -21.92 -15.65
C VAL A 96 4.55 -22.61 -14.56
N MET A 97 4.36 -23.92 -14.42
CA MET A 97 5.02 -24.76 -13.43
C MET A 97 6.42 -25.16 -13.91
N ALA A 98 7.26 -25.69 -13.00
CA ALA A 98 8.62 -26.13 -13.31
C ALA A 98 8.71 -27.24 -14.38
N ASN A 99 7.67 -28.07 -14.47
CA ASN A 99 7.56 -29.13 -15.50
C ASN A 99 7.01 -28.64 -16.85
N GLY A 100 6.73 -27.31 -16.97
CA GLY A 100 6.16 -26.71 -18.17
C GLY A 100 4.62 -26.71 -18.24
N ASP A 101 3.94 -27.34 -17.29
CA ASP A 101 2.47 -27.31 -17.24
C ASP A 101 1.95 -25.90 -16.99
N ILE A 102 0.87 -25.54 -17.66
CA ILE A 102 0.17 -24.27 -17.45
C ILE A 102 -1.09 -24.56 -16.63
N ILE A 103 -1.15 -24.00 -15.44
CA ILE A 103 -2.31 -24.12 -14.55
C ILE A 103 -3.03 -22.80 -14.39
N LYS A 104 -4.32 -22.88 -14.06
CA LYS A 104 -5.14 -21.73 -13.68
C LYS A 104 -5.70 -21.97 -12.29
N THR A 105 -5.57 -20.99 -11.42
CA THR A 105 -6.11 -21.02 -10.07
C THR A 105 -7.26 -20.04 -9.95
N GLY A 106 -8.19 -20.33 -9.03
CA GLY A 106 -9.30 -19.44 -8.72
C GLY A 106 -10.31 -19.28 -9.88
N SER A 107 -11.14 -18.27 -9.74
CA SER A 107 -12.16 -17.89 -10.73
C SER A 107 -12.51 -16.41 -10.58
N ARG A 108 -13.41 -15.88 -11.44
CA ARG A 108 -13.95 -14.51 -11.29
C ARG A 108 -14.86 -14.33 -10.06
N ALA A 109 -15.34 -15.43 -9.48
CA ALA A 109 -16.21 -15.37 -8.31
C ALA A 109 -15.44 -14.93 -7.06
N LYS A 110 -15.98 -13.97 -6.30
CA LYS A 110 -15.39 -13.47 -5.07
C LYS A 110 -15.27 -14.52 -3.96
N LYS A 111 -16.10 -15.57 -4.04
CA LYS A 111 -16.19 -16.65 -3.05
C LYS A 111 -16.20 -18.00 -3.73
N THR A 112 -15.46 -18.94 -3.16
CA THR A 112 -15.60 -20.37 -3.44
C THR A 112 -15.48 -21.15 -2.13
N SER A 113 -16.21 -22.27 -2.04
CA SER A 113 -16.08 -23.23 -0.94
C SER A 113 -15.47 -24.56 -1.42
N ALA A 114 -15.01 -24.62 -2.68
CA ALA A 114 -14.51 -25.84 -3.30
C ALA A 114 -12.97 -25.91 -3.23
N GLY A 115 -12.45 -26.94 -2.59
CA GLY A 115 -11.04 -27.30 -2.59
C GLY A 115 -10.11 -26.33 -1.85
N TYR A 116 -8.81 -26.51 -2.07
CA TYR A 116 -7.79 -25.63 -1.50
C TYR A 116 -7.72 -24.30 -2.24
N ASN A 117 -7.35 -23.23 -1.51
CA ASN A 117 -7.08 -21.94 -2.10
C ASN A 117 -5.67 -21.89 -2.72
N LEU A 118 -5.56 -22.44 -3.92
CA LEU A 118 -4.30 -22.46 -4.64
C LEU A 118 -3.84 -21.05 -5.06
N THR A 119 -4.76 -20.12 -5.28
CA THR A 119 -4.40 -18.73 -5.60
C THR A 119 -3.53 -18.14 -4.49
N ASN A 120 -3.95 -18.28 -3.23
CA ASN A 120 -3.18 -17.78 -2.10
C ASN A 120 -1.90 -18.59 -1.78
N LEU A 121 -1.76 -19.79 -2.34
CA LEU A 121 -0.50 -20.53 -2.30
C LEU A 121 0.58 -19.86 -3.18
N PHE A 122 0.19 -19.38 -4.37
CA PHE A 122 1.10 -18.71 -5.30
C PHE A 122 1.33 -17.23 -4.98
N VAL A 123 0.35 -16.54 -4.36
CA VAL A 123 0.53 -15.15 -3.92
C VAL A 123 1.53 -15.13 -2.76
N GLY A 124 2.66 -14.45 -2.96
CA GLY A 124 3.77 -14.42 -2.02
C GLY A 124 4.77 -15.58 -2.18
N SER A 125 4.68 -16.36 -3.26
CA SER A 125 5.62 -17.46 -3.54
C SER A 125 6.98 -17.02 -4.07
N GLU A 126 7.12 -15.77 -4.50
CA GLU A 126 8.37 -15.19 -5.03
C GLU A 126 9.03 -16.02 -6.13
N GLY A 127 8.22 -16.65 -7.00
CA GLY A 127 8.71 -17.48 -8.11
C GLY A 127 9.12 -18.89 -7.72
N THR A 128 9.10 -19.29 -6.44
CA THR A 128 9.55 -20.59 -5.96
C THR A 128 8.66 -21.75 -6.41
N LEU A 129 7.39 -21.50 -6.70
CA LEU A 129 6.41 -22.51 -7.11
C LEU A 129 6.12 -22.51 -8.61
N GLY A 130 6.40 -21.41 -9.32
CA GLY A 130 6.13 -21.25 -10.74
C GLY A 130 6.14 -19.80 -11.16
N ILE A 131 6.01 -19.57 -12.48
CA ILE A 131 6.05 -18.24 -13.10
C ILE A 131 4.63 -17.75 -13.34
N ILE A 132 4.23 -16.68 -12.65
CA ILE A 132 2.94 -16.03 -12.85
C ILE A 132 2.96 -15.28 -14.17
N THR A 133 2.08 -15.64 -15.11
CA THR A 133 1.97 -15.01 -16.43
C THR A 133 0.76 -14.11 -16.58
N GLU A 134 -0.31 -14.40 -15.85
CA GLU A 134 -1.52 -13.56 -15.83
C GLU A 134 -2.09 -13.48 -14.42
N VAL A 135 -2.67 -12.33 -14.10
CA VAL A 135 -3.30 -12.05 -12.82
C VAL A 135 -4.75 -11.61 -13.06
N HIS A 136 -5.64 -12.22 -12.32
CA HIS A 136 -7.04 -11.83 -12.25
C HIS A 136 -7.26 -11.04 -10.96
N LEU A 137 -7.67 -9.79 -11.07
CA LEU A 137 -7.71 -8.83 -9.97
C LEU A 137 -9.12 -8.35 -9.69
N ARG A 138 -9.42 -8.15 -8.41
CA ARG A 138 -10.58 -7.39 -7.97
C ARG A 138 -10.30 -5.90 -8.11
N LEU A 139 -11.29 -5.17 -8.58
CA LEU A 139 -11.32 -3.72 -8.63
C LEU A 139 -12.24 -3.17 -7.53
N SER A 140 -12.07 -1.92 -7.18
CA SER A 140 -12.92 -1.19 -6.25
C SER A 140 -13.63 -0.04 -6.96
N PRO A 141 -14.84 0.35 -6.56
CA PRO A 141 -15.49 1.54 -7.07
C PRO A 141 -14.69 2.79 -6.66
N ILE A 142 -14.63 3.78 -7.54
CA ILE A 142 -14.06 5.09 -7.20
C ILE A 142 -14.96 5.73 -6.14
N PRO A 143 -14.44 6.17 -4.99
CA PRO A 143 -15.25 6.83 -3.98
C PRO A 143 -15.77 8.19 -4.49
N GLU A 144 -16.99 8.54 -4.09
CA GLU A 144 -17.62 9.82 -4.43
C GLU A 144 -16.82 11.01 -3.87
N SER A 145 -16.32 10.86 -2.64
CA SER A 145 -15.56 11.88 -1.92
C SER A 145 -14.28 11.28 -1.34
N ILE A 146 -13.17 12.02 -1.48
CA ILE A 146 -11.88 11.69 -0.88
C ILE A 146 -11.41 12.90 -0.09
N MET A 147 -11.18 12.73 1.22
CA MET A 147 -10.69 13.78 2.10
C MET A 147 -9.40 13.32 2.78
N SER A 148 -8.43 14.21 2.90
CA SER A 148 -7.15 13.90 3.58
C SER A 148 -6.81 14.98 4.59
N ALA A 149 -6.26 14.54 5.72
CA ALA A 149 -5.82 15.41 6.79
C ALA A 149 -4.51 14.93 7.41
N VAL A 150 -3.86 15.83 8.14
CA VAL A 150 -2.65 15.54 8.93
C VAL A 150 -2.91 15.96 10.36
N CYS A 151 -2.53 15.12 11.33
CA CYS A 151 -2.58 15.42 12.75
C CYS A 151 -1.21 15.14 13.38
N GLN A 152 -0.72 16.09 14.18
CA GLN A 152 0.56 15.99 14.88
C GLN A 152 0.36 15.70 16.36
N PHE A 153 1.26 14.92 16.94
CA PHE A 153 1.17 14.46 18.33
C PHE A 153 2.42 14.83 19.13
N PRO A 154 2.31 15.03 20.45
CA PRO A 154 3.45 15.38 21.28
C PRO A 154 4.49 14.25 21.38
N ASP A 155 4.07 13.01 21.23
CA ASP A 155 4.91 11.82 21.32
C ASP A 155 4.38 10.67 20.44
N LEU A 156 5.23 9.66 20.27
CA LEU A 156 4.93 8.49 19.45
C LEU A 156 3.80 7.63 20.03
N ASP A 157 3.75 7.49 21.36
CA ASP A 157 2.72 6.69 22.05
C ASP A 157 1.33 7.22 21.78
N SER A 158 1.14 8.53 21.87
CA SER A 158 -0.13 9.20 21.56
C SER A 158 -0.57 8.98 20.11
N ALA A 159 0.36 9.08 19.17
CA ALA A 159 0.06 8.85 17.75
C ALA A 159 -0.34 7.39 17.47
N VAL A 160 0.41 6.42 18.01
CA VAL A 160 0.12 4.99 17.80
C VAL A 160 -1.18 4.59 18.48
N LEU A 161 -1.42 5.06 19.73
CA LEU A 161 -2.68 4.79 20.42
C LEU A 161 -3.89 5.31 19.63
N THR A 162 -3.77 6.50 19.05
CA THR A 162 -4.80 7.06 18.17
C THR A 162 -5.09 6.14 16.98
N ALA A 163 -4.05 5.67 16.29
CA ALA A 163 -4.22 4.75 15.16
C ALA A 163 -4.85 3.41 15.57
N GLN A 164 -4.48 2.88 16.76
CA GLN A 164 -5.09 1.68 17.34
C GLN A 164 -6.58 1.87 17.61
N GLU A 165 -6.95 2.95 18.27
CA GLU A 165 -8.34 3.26 18.61
C GLU A 165 -9.20 3.45 17.36
N ILE A 166 -8.72 4.16 16.34
CA ILE A 166 -9.41 4.30 15.06
C ILE A 166 -9.81 2.94 14.46
N ILE A 167 -8.87 1.98 14.48
CA ILE A 167 -9.12 0.62 13.97
C ILE A 167 -10.07 -0.15 14.91
N GLN A 168 -9.91 -0.03 16.23
CA GLN A 168 -10.76 -0.71 17.22
C GLN A 168 -12.21 -0.21 17.18
N TYR A 169 -12.43 1.09 16.92
CA TYR A 169 -13.77 1.65 16.72
C TYR A 169 -14.38 1.27 15.37
N GLY A 170 -13.62 0.57 14.50
CA GLY A 170 -14.11 0.11 13.21
C GLY A 170 -14.32 1.24 12.20
N VAL A 171 -13.64 2.37 12.37
CA VAL A 171 -13.74 3.50 11.42
C VAL A 171 -13.27 3.05 10.03
N PRO A 172 -14.09 3.23 8.97
CA PRO A 172 -13.73 2.81 7.63
C PRO A 172 -12.72 3.77 6.98
N ILE A 173 -11.57 3.99 7.64
CA ILE A 173 -10.50 4.85 7.13
C ILE A 173 -9.80 4.21 5.94
N ALA A 174 -9.47 5.00 4.92
CA ALA A 174 -8.79 4.50 3.73
C ALA A 174 -7.28 4.37 3.91
N ARG A 175 -6.69 5.31 4.61
CA ARG A 175 -5.27 5.31 4.98
C ARG A 175 -5.10 5.89 6.37
N VAL A 176 -4.19 5.31 7.13
CA VAL A 176 -3.65 5.87 8.37
C VAL A 176 -2.17 5.52 8.43
N GLU A 177 -1.31 6.53 8.25
CA GLU A 177 0.13 6.36 8.11
C GLU A 177 0.85 7.20 9.13
N LEU A 178 1.85 6.63 9.78
CA LEU A 178 2.65 7.29 10.81
C LEU A 178 4.04 7.63 10.28
N LEU A 179 4.50 8.85 10.55
CA LEU A 179 5.91 9.22 10.52
C LEU A 179 6.33 9.66 11.93
N ASN A 180 7.44 9.11 12.43
CA ASN A 180 8.04 9.58 13.68
C ASN A 180 8.68 10.96 13.51
N LYS A 181 9.14 11.55 14.60
CA LYS A 181 9.71 12.89 14.63
C LYS A 181 10.88 13.07 13.65
N ASP A 182 11.81 12.12 13.63
CA ASP A 182 13.04 12.22 12.83
C ASP A 182 12.73 12.14 11.34
N GLN A 183 11.83 11.22 10.96
CA GLN A 183 11.38 11.11 9.58
C GLN A 183 10.57 12.34 9.16
N MET A 184 9.80 12.95 10.06
CA MET A 184 9.10 14.21 9.77
C MET A 184 10.07 15.35 9.50
N ASP A 185 11.13 15.49 10.29
CA ASP A 185 12.16 16.52 10.07
C ASP A 185 12.78 16.43 8.66
N ILE A 186 13.14 15.20 8.26
CA ILE A 186 13.70 14.92 6.93
C ILE A 186 12.67 15.18 5.82
N SER A 187 11.43 14.72 6.02
CA SER A 187 10.36 14.84 5.01
C SER A 187 9.90 16.28 4.79
N ILE A 188 9.83 17.08 5.86
CA ILE A 188 9.50 18.51 5.77
C ILE A 188 10.53 19.23 4.89
N LYS A 189 11.83 19.01 5.13
CA LYS A 189 12.91 19.62 4.36
C LYS A 189 12.92 19.19 2.90
N TYR A 190 12.80 17.87 2.67
CA TYR A 190 12.86 17.28 1.33
C TYR A 190 11.65 17.67 0.46
N SER A 191 10.44 17.54 1.00
CA SER A 191 9.19 17.75 0.28
C SER A 191 8.65 19.17 0.40
N LYS A 192 9.35 20.07 1.12
CA LYS A 192 8.96 21.46 1.36
C LYS A 192 7.51 21.54 1.89
N LEU A 193 7.26 20.77 2.96
CA LEU A 193 5.97 20.80 3.63
C LEU A 193 5.88 22.07 4.49
N GLU A 194 4.80 22.80 4.32
CA GLU A 194 4.56 24.03 5.05
C GLU A 194 3.64 23.78 6.26
N ASN A 195 3.79 24.59 7.29
CA ASN A 195 2.94 24.56 8.48
C ASN A 195 2.94 23.24 9.26
N LEU A 196 3.99 22.41 9.12
CA LEU A 196 4.20 21.20 9.90
C LEU A 196 5.48 21.31 10.73
N GLU A 197 5.46 20.75 11.92
CA GLU A 197 6.59 20.69 12.84
C GLU A 197 7.24 19.30 12.81
N SER A 198 8.47 19.19 13.30
CA SER A 198 9.17 17.91 13.47
C SER A 198 8.60 17.18 14.71
N LEU A 199 7.40 16.64 14.57
CA LEU A 199 6.65 15.89 15.58
C LEU A 199 6.11 14.61 14.98
N PRO A 200 5.84 13.55 15.77
CA PRO A 200 5.12 12.37 15.32
C PRO A 200 3.81 12.77 14.64
N THR A 201 3.57 12.27 13.45
CA THR A 201 2.50 12.75 12.59
C THR A 201 1.73 11.59 11.98
N LEU A 202 0.39 11.61 12.11
CA LEU A 202 -0.51 10.73 11.38
C LEU A 202 -1.08 11.45 10.15
N PHE A 203 -1.06 10.71 9.05
CA PHE A 203 -1.64 11.10 7.77
C PHE A 203 -2.90 10.28 7.56
N TYR A 204 -4.02 10.92 7.33
CA TYR A 204 -5.33 10.29 7.18
C TYR A 204 -5.88 10.50 5.78
N GLU A 205 -6.59 9.48 5.26
CA GLU A 205 -7.43 9.62 4.08
C GLU A 205 -8.75 8.88 4.28
N PHE A 206 -9.83 9.55 3.94
CA PHE A 206 -11.20 9.05 4.06
C PHE A 206 -11.80 8.90 2.66
N HIS A 207 -12.39 7.74 2.39
CA HIS A 207 -13.06 7.41 1.14
C HIS A 207 -14.53 7.08 1.41
N GLY A 208 -15.46 7.75 0.75
CA GLY A 208 -16.90 7.47 0.93
C GLY A 208 -17.77 8.46 0.21
N SER A 209 -18.99 8.66 0.69
CA SER A 209 -19.82 9.82 0.37
C SER A 209 -19.42 11.00 1.26
N GLU A 210 -19.86 12.21 0.94
CA GLU A 210 -19.62 13.39 1.79
C GLU A 210 -20.14 13.16 3.22
N ILE A 211 -21.31 12.55 3.37
CA ILE A 211 -21.95 12.28 4.68
C ILE A 211 -21.11 11.26 5.47
N SER A 212 -20.79 10.11 4.86
CA SER A 212 -20.03 9.05 5.56
C SER A 212 -18.61 9.48 5.92
N ASN A 213 -17.97 10.31 5.08
CA ASN A 213 -16.67 10.89 5.40
C ASN A 213 -16.76 11.81 6.60
N LYS A 214 -17.80 12.69 6.66
CA LYS A 214 -17.99 13.59 7.80
C LYS A 214 -18.16 12.81 9.10
N GLU A 215 -19.00 11.79 9.12
CA GLU A 215 -19.19 10.94 10.32
C GLU A 215 -17.88 10.28 10.76
N SER A 216 -17.11 9.73 9.81
CA SER A 216 -15.81 9.11 10.09
C SER A 216 -14.80 10.13 10.62
N ILE A 217 -14.78 11.32 10.06
CA ILE A 217 -13.91 12.43 10.46
C ILE A 217 -14.20 12.87 11.87
N ASP A 218 -15.48 13.11 12.22
CA ASP A 218 -15.89 13.55 13.54
C ASP A 218 -15.39 12.56 14.61
N VAL A 219 -15.49 11.25 14.36
CA VAL A 219 -14.98 10.21 15.26
C VAL A 219 -13.46 10.25 15.36
N VAL A 220 -12.75 10.35 14.24
CA VAL A 220 -11.27 10.35 14.23
C VAL A 220 -10.71 11.62 14.86
N GLU A 221 -11.36 12.77 14.67
CA GLU A 221 -10.99 14.02 15.37
C GLU A 221 -11.16 13.91 16.88
N GLU A 222 -12.26 13.32 17.36
CA GLU A 222 -12.49 13.10 18.77
C GLU A 222 -11.43 12.17 19.39
N ILE A 223 -11.13 11.04 18.74
CA ILE A 223 -10.09 10.11 19.18
C ILE A 223 -8.73 10.82 19.21
N SER A 224 -8.38 11.55 18.14
CA SER A 224 -7.10 12.26 18.06
C SER A 224 -6.96 13.30 19.17
N LYS A 225 -7.99 14.07 19.43
CA LYS A 225 -8.02 15.08 20.49
C LYS A 225 -7.88 14.45 21.88
N ASN A 226 -8.53 13.32 22.13
CA ASN A 226 -8.44 12.60 23.42
C ASN A 226 -7.02 12.09 23.68
N ASN A 227 -6.24 11.86 22.62
CA ASN A 227 -4.83 11.44 22.66
C ASN A 227 -3.86 12.62 22.42
N ASN A 228 -4.25 13.84 22.74
CA ASN A 228 -3.44 15.06 22.66
C ASN A 228 -2.98 15.42 21.22
N GLY A 229 -3.69 14.98 20.21
CA GLY A 229 -3.43 15.37 18.82
C GLY A 229 -3.73 16.86 18.58
N SER A 230 -3.01 17.45 17.64
CA SER A 230 -3.28 18.81 17.17
C SER A 230 -4.61 18.88 16.42
N GLU A 231 -5.07 20.10 16.14
CA GLU A 231 -6.13 20.28 15.16
C GLU A 231 -5.72 19.70 13.80
N PHE A 232 -6.69 19.17 13.06
CA PHE A 232 -6.44 18.62 11.75
C PHE A 232 -6.06 19.71 10.74
N LYS A 233 -4.99 19.45 9.99
CA LYS A 233 -4.61 20.25 8.83
C LYS A 233 -5.14 19.57 7.57
N TRP A 234 -6.21 20.12 7.02
CA TRP A 234 -6.92 19.58 5.86
C TRP A 234 -6.22 19.92 4.55
N ALA A 235 -6.23 18.97 3.62
CA ALA A 235 -5.95 19.29 2.23
C ALA A 235 -7.19 19.95 1.63
N SER A 236 -7.07 21.20 1.23
CA SER A 236 -8.18 22.03 0.69
C SER A 236 -8.57 21.65 -0.75
N ASN A 237 -7.68 20.93 -1.45
CA ASN A 237 -7.86 20.53 -2.85
C ASN A 237 -7.04 19.28 -3.19
N THR A 238 -7.25 18.77 -4.41
CA THR A 238 -6.55 17.57 -4.91
C THR A 238 -5.03 17.74 -4.99
N GLU A 239 -4.54 18.95 -5.27
CA GLU A 239 -3.10 19.22 -5.39
C GLU A 239 -2.42 19.10 -4.02
N GLU A 240 -2.99 19.72 -2.99
CA GLU A 240 -2.49 19.61 -1.61
C GLU A 240 -2.55 18.17 -1.11
N ARG A 241 -3.65 17.46 -1.37
CA ARG A 241 -3.76 16.04 -1.07
C ARG A 241 -2.63 15.24 -1.72
N ASN A 242 -2.39 15.43 -3.00
CA ASN A 242 -1.32 14.76 -3.73
C ASN A 242 0.06 15.14 -3.18
N LYS A 243 0.27 16.40 -2.75
CA LYS A 243 1.53 16.85 -2.11
C LYS A 243 1.77 16.11 -0.80
N ILE A 244 0.76 15.98 0.05
CA ILE A 244 0.84 15.23 1.33
C ILE A 244 1.23 13.76 1.08
N TRP A 245 0.51 13.07 0.22
CA TRP A 245 0.78 11.65 -0.05
C TRP A 245 2.09 11.43 -0.81
N LYS A 246 2.47 12.33 -1.70
CA LYS A 246 3.78 12.29 -2.35
C LYS A 246 4.91 12.42 -1.34
N ALA A 247 4.77 13.27 -0.33
CA ALA A 247 5.77 13.38 0.74
C ALA A 247 5.90 12.07 1.52
N ARG A 248 4.79 11.40 1.85
CA ARG A 248 4.78 10.08 2.50
C ARG A 248 5.40 8.99 1.61
N HIS A 249 5.11 8.95 0.32
CA HIS A 249 5.72 8.00 -0.61
C HIS A 249 7.22 8.25 -0.83
N ASN A 250 7.67 9.49 -0.70
CA ASN A 250 9.06 9.86 -0.90
C ASN A 250 9.97 9.62 0.32
N VAL A 251 9.49 8.99 1.38
CA VAL A 251 10.26 8.73 2.62
C VAL A 251 11.62 8.11 2.34
N TYR A 252 11.69 7.05 1.53
CA TYR A 252 12.95 6.41 1.14
C TYR A 252 13.92 7.40 0.45
N TYR A 253 13.41 8.17 -0.51
CA TYR A 253 14.21 9.13 -1.25
C TYR A 253 14.65 10.33 -0.41
N SER A 254 13.83 10.73 0.56
CA SER A 254 14.17 11.82 1.48
C SER A 254 15.34 11.45 2.40
N VAL A 255 15.40 10.20 2.86
CA VAL A 255 16.54 9.70 3.63
C VAL A 255 17.78 9.60 2.75
N LYS A 256 17.66 9.02 1.55
CA LYS A 256 18.77 8.89 0.61
C LYS A 256 19.39 10.24 0.21
N ALA A 257 18.59 11.29 0.18
CA ALA A 257 19.03 12.65 -0.19
C ALA A 257 19.80 13.39 0.94
N GLN A 258 20.02 12.75 2.10
CA GLN A 258 20.77 13.37 3.20
C GLN A 258 22.30 13.46 2.93
N GLY A 259 22.81 12.71 1.95
CA GLY A 259 24.22 12.79 1.53
C GLY A 259 24.53 11.78 0.43
N ASP A 260 25.59 12.03 -0.33
CA ASP A 260 25.98 11.17 -1.46
C ASP A 260 26.41 9.76 -1.02
N ASP A 261 26.96 9.63 0.19
CA ASP A 261 27.42 8.36 0.77
C ASP A 261 26.34 7.65 1.60
N VAL A 262 25.12 8.20 1.71
CA VAL A 262 24.04 7.60 2.49
C VAL A 262 23.52 6.35 1.79
N ARG A 263 23.66 5.22 2.48
CA ARG A 263 23.03 3.94 2.08
C ARG A 263 21.78 3.72 2.92
N VAL A 264 20.66 3.49 2.27
CA VAL A 264 19.39 3.23 2.94
C VAL A 264 19.14 1.74 2.90
N TYR A 265 18.99 1.14 4.07
CA TYR A 265 18.53 -0.23 4.22
C TYR A 265 17.13 -0.18 4.81
N ALA A 266 16.14 -0.61 4.03
CA ALA A 266 14.74 -0.65 4.46
C ALA A 266 14.43 -2.04 5.02
N THR A 267 13.89 -2.07 6.23
CA THR A 267 13.32 -3.27 6.83
C THR A 267 11.81 -3.12 6.96
N ASP A 268 11.09 -4.23 7.00
CA ASP A 268 9.66 -4.27 7.21
C ASP A 268 9.31 -5.35 8.23
N VAL A 269 8.56 -4.97 9.25
CA VAL A 269 8.07 -5.89 10.27
C VAL A 269 6.57 -5.71 10.45
N CYS A 270 5.87 -6.83 10.61
CA CYS A 270 4.45 -6.83 10.90
C CYS A 270 4.22 -7.44 12.29
N VAL A 271 3.67 -6.65 13.19
CA VAL A 271 3.38 -7.05 14.57
C VAL A 271 1.88 -6.87 14.87
N PRO A 272 1.34 -7.55 15.89
CA PRO A 272 0.02 -7.22 16.41
C PRO A 272 -0.06 -5.72 16.74
N ILE A 273 -1.19 -5.09 16.43
CA ILE A 273 -1.34 -3.63 16.57
C ILE A 273 -1.01 -3.11 17.98
N SER A 274 -1.28 -3.91 19.01
CA SER A 274 -0.94 -3.59 20.40
C SER A 274 0.56 -3.52 20.70
N ASN A 275 1.41 -4.09 19.83
CA ASN A 275 2.85 -4.19 20.03
C ASN A 275 3.64 -3.17 19.19
N ILE A 276 2.95 -2.31 18.44
CA ILE A 276 3.62 -1.36 17.51
C ILE A 276 4.55 -0.41 18.29
N VAL A 277 4.09 0.16 19.41
CA VAL A 277 4.91 1.09 20.23
C VAL A 277 6.16 0.41 20.75
N GLU A 278 6.01 -0.80 21.32
CA GLU A 278 7.14 -1.56 21.84
C GLU A 278 8.14 -1.90 20.75
N CYS A 279 7.65 -2.34 19.58
CA CYS A 279 8.49 -2.67 18.43
C CYS A 279 9.29 -1.46 17.92
N ILE A 280 8.66 -0.29 17.81
CA ILE A 280 9.35 0.93 17.35
C ILE A 280 10.40 1.37 18.39
N LYS A 281 10.05 1.42 19.68
CA LYS A 281 10.98 1.78 20.75
C LYS A 281 12.16 0.81 20.83
N PHE A 282 11.92 -0.49 20.66
CA PHE A 282 12.97 -1.48 20.60
C PHE A 282 13.95 -1.19 19.43
N ALA A 283 13.42 -0.95 18.23
CA ALA A 283 14.23 -0.62 17.06
C ALA A 283 15.03 0.67 17.25
N GLU A 284 14.43 1.73 17.80
CA GLU A 284 15.12 3.00 18.10
C GLU A 284 16.26 2.81 19.10
N ASN A 285 16.08 1.98 20.13
CA ASN A 285 17.12 1.70 21.13
C ASN A 285 18.28 0.87 20.59
N GLU A 286 18.01 -0.08 19.70
CA GLU A 286 19.04 -0.94 19.10
C GLU A 286 19.88 -0.20 18.02
N LEU A 287 19.34 0.87 17.45
CA LEU A 287 20.00 1.65 16.39
C LEU A 287 20.81 2.85 16.92
N GLN A 288 20.75 3.14 18.23
CA GLN A 288 21.58 4.15 18.91
C GLN A 288 22.94 3.58 19.32
#